data_96af0b42e19899be21bd874807522d2c
#
_entry.id   96af0b42e19899be21bd874807522d2c
#
_cell.length_a   1.000
_cell.length_b   1.000
_cell.length_c   1.000
_cell.angle_alpha   90.00
_cell.angle_beta   90.00
_cell.angle_gamma   90.00
#
_symmetry.space_group_name_H-M   'P 1'
#
loop_
_entity.id
_entity.type
_entity.pdbx_description
1 polymer ?
#
loop_
_entity_poly.entity_id
_entity_poly.type
_entity_poly.pdbx_seq_one_letter_code
_entity_poly.pdbx_strand_id
1 'polypeptide(L)'
;KTTMFNMIAGNVPPSSGRIMFDGHEITGKRPYQTFHLGIVRTFQIPRPFSGMTVLENLMMVPGDQLGERFWNNWLRYQAVREQEVVFRKKAETILEFLKLDLLKHEPASNLSGGQLKLLELGRALISDPKMILLDEPAAGVNPVLLEEIIERIREINRMGITILIIEHNMEMVMKLCSPIMVMSEGSILMQGDADEIRSDKRLLEAFFGE
;
A
#
# COMPACT_ATOMS: atom_id res chain seq x y z
N LYS A 1 -16.85 1.67 -0.45
CA LYS A 1 -15.44 1.77 0.04
C LYS A 1 -14.47 1.56 -1.12
N THR A 2 -14.43 0.39 -1.74
CA THR A 2 -13.51 0.05 -2.85
C THR A 2 -13.65 0.99 -4.06
N THR A 3 -14.87 1.47 -4.36
CA THR A 3 -15.09 2.47 -5.42
C THR A 3 -14.34 3.78 -5.13
N MET A 4 -14.32 4.22 -3.86
CA MET A 4 -13.57 5.41 -3.45
C MET A 4 -12.05 5.22 -3.66
N PHE A 5 -11.51 4.06 -3.30
CA PHE A 5 -10.11 3.73 -3.58
C PHE A 5 -9.83 3.74 -5.08
N ASN A 6 -10.73 3.16 -5.88
CA ASN A 6 -10.60 3.18 -7.34
C ASN A 6 -10.55 4.60 -7.91
N MET A 7 -11.33 5.53 -7.34
CA MET A 7 -11.33 6.94 -7.77
C MET A 7 -10.04 7.65 -7.34
N ILE A 8 -9.56 7.45 -6.11
CA ILE A 8 -8.32 8.05 -5.60
C ILE A 8 -7.11 7.51 -6.38
N ALA A 9 -7.06 6.20 -6.62
CA ALA A 9 -6.00 5.56 -7.38
C ALA A 9 -6.05 5.85 -8.90
N GLY A 10 -7.14 6.49 -9.40
CA GLY A 10 -7.29 6.84 -10.81
C GLY A 10 -7.78 5.71 -11.71
N ASN A 11 -8.28 4.60 -11.14
CA ASN A 11 -8.82 3.48 -11.91
C ASN A 11 -10.23 3.77 -12.47
N VAL A 12 -11.00 4.63 -11.80
CA VAL A 12 -12.36 5.02 -12.19
C VAL A 12 -12.50 6.53 -11.97
N PRO A 13 -12.97 7.31 -12.95
CA PRO A 13 -13.23 8.72 -12.75
C PRO A 13 -14.51 8.90 -11.89
N PRO A 14 -14.56 9.90 -10.99
CA PRO A 14 -15.79 10.24 -10.30
C PRO A 14 -16.81 10.86 -11.26
N SER A 15 -18.11 10.62 -11.01
CA SER A 15 -19.19 11.22 -11.80
C SER A 15 -19.35 12.72 -11.52
N SER A 16 -18.97 13.17 -10.33
CA SER A 16 -19.01 14.57 -9.90
C SER A 16 -18.10 14.78 -8.69
N GLY A 17 -17.87 16.05 -8.34
CA GLY A 17 -17.00 16.41 -7.22
C GLY A 17 -15.52 16.50 -7.63
N ARG A 18 -14.67 16.80 -6.63
CA ARG A 18 -13.21 16.95 -6.82
C ARG A 18 -12.47 16.16 -5.77
N ILE A 19 -11.33 15.61 -6.17
CA ILE A 19 -10.40 14.91 -5.28
C ILE A 19 -9.11 15.72 -5.26
N MET A 20 -8.69 16.12 -4.05
CA MET A 20 -7.46 16.87 -3.83
C MET A 20 -6.45 16.00 -3.07
N PHE A 21 -5.20 16.04 -3.47
CA PHE A 21 -4.10 15.38 -2.80
C PHE A 21 -2.88 16.29 -2.78
N ASP A 22 -2.34 16.58 -1.60
CA ASP A 22 -1.14 17.42 -1.40
C ASP A 22 -1.23 18.75 -2.20
N GLY A 23 -2.37 19.45 -2.12
CA GLY A 23 -2.64 20.71 -2.82
C GLY A 23 -2.91 20.57 -4.33
N HIS A 24 -2.85 19.38 -4.91
CA HIS A 24 -3.06 19.13 -6.33
C HIS A 24 -4.42 18.46 -6.58
N GLU A 25 -5.10 18.88 -7.64
CA GLU A 25 -6.30 18.18 -8.10
C GLU A 25 -5.92 16.89 -8.83
N ILE A 26 -6.45 15.76 -8.34
CA ILE A 26 -6.25 14.43 -8.91
C ILE A 26 -7.51 13.83 -9.53
N THR A 27 -8.59 14.59 -9.61
CA THR A 27 -9.87 14.18 -10.19
C THR A 27 -9.69 13.63 -11.61
N GLY A 28 -10.07 12.37 -11.85
CA GLY A 28 -9.98 11.74 -13.17
C GLY A 28 -8.55 11.49 -13.68
N LYS A 29 -7.52 11.71 -12.88
CA LYS A 29 -6.15 11.32 -13.27
C LYS A 29 -6.05 9.79 -13.42
N ARG A 30 -5.17 9.36 -14.33
CA ARG A 30 -4.89 7.93 -14.56
C ARG A 30 -3.96 7.37 -13.47
N PRO A 31 -3.93 6.05 -13.24
CA PRO A 31 -3.12 5.42 -12.17
C PRO A 31 -1.63 5.79 -12.20
N TYR A 32 -1.03 5.86 -13.37
CA TYR A 32 0.37 6.25 -13.48
C TYR A 32 0.62 7.72 -13.05
N GLN A 33 -0.36 8.60 -13.23
CA GLN A 33 -0.25 10.00 -12.81
C GLN A 33 -0.39 10.15 -11.29
N THR A 34 -1.29 9.38 -10.67
CA THR A 34 -1.43 9.35 -9.20
C THR A 34 -0.21 8.72 -8.55
N PHE A 35 0.36 7.68 -9.17
CA PHE A 35 1.60 7.05 -8.74
C PHE A 35 2.77 8.06 -8.72
N HIS A 36 2.97 8.83 -9.79
CA HIS A 36 4.01 9.87 -9.84
C HIS A 36 3.80 11.02 -8.83
N LEU A 37 2.57 11.22 -8.36
CA LEU A 37 2.28 12.17 -7.27
C LEU A 37 2.57 11.58 -5.88
N GLY A 38 2.91 10.28 -5.81
CA GLY A 38 3.25 9.59 -4.57
C GLY A 38 2.08 8.82 -3.95
N ILE A 39 1.00 8.54 -4.70
CA ILE A 39 -0.10 7.68 -4.24
C ILE A 39 0.14 6.27 -4.74
N VAL A 40 0.34 5.33 -3.83
CA VAL A 40 0.53 3.91 -4.16
C VAL A 40 -0.62 3.10 -3.58
N ARG A 41 -1.16 2.17 -4.36
CA ARG A 41 -2.20 1.26 -3.90
C ARG A 41 -1.70 -0.17 -3.89
N THR A 42 -1.97 -0.88 -2.80
CA THR A 42 -1.82 -2.33 -2.74
C THR A 42 -3.07 -3.02 -3.28
N PHE A 43 -2.94 -4.28 -3.62
CA PHE A 43 -4.08 -5.09 -4.07
C PHE A 43 -4.57 -5.97 -2.93
N GLN A 44 -5.86 -6.25 -2.88
CA GLN A 44 -6.47 -7.16 -1.90
C GLN A 44 -5.83 -8.56 -1.95
N ILE A 45 -5.53 -9.05 -3.15
CA ILE A 45 -4.78 -10.28 -3.37
C ILE A 45 -3.39 -9.90 -3.89
N PRO A 46 -2.32 -10.18 -3.13
CA PRO A 46 -0.96 -9.93 -3.59
C PRO A 46 -0.68 -10.61 -4.93
N ARG A 47 -0.12 -9.86 -5.86
CA ARG A 47 0.28 -10.38 -7.18
C ARG A 47 1.78 -10.16 -7.40
N PRO A 48 2.63 -10.95 -6.73
CA PRO A 48 4.06 -10.89 -6.99
C PRO A 48 4.38 -11.47 -8.36
N PHE A 49 5.53 -11.11 -8.88
CA PHE A 49 6.13 -11.84 -10.00
C PHE A 49 6.69 -13.16 -9.45
N SER A 50 5.90 -14.21 -9.54
CA SER A 50 6.14 -15.52 -8.88
C SER A 50 7.44 -16.20 -9.31
N GLY A 51 7.90 -15.96 -10.54
CA GLY A 51 9.16 -16.47 -11.06
C GLY A 51 10.40 -15.63 -10.69
N MET A 52 10.21 -14.48 -10.03
CA MET A 52 11.28 -13.62 -9.55
C MET A 52 11.52 -13.83 -8.06
N THR A 53 12.73 -13.54 -7.63
CA THR A 53 13.07 -13.52 -6.20
C THR A 53 12.34 -12.38 -5.46
N VAL A 54 12.29 -12.48 -4.14
CA VAL A 54 11.74 -11.44 -3.26
C VAL A 54 12.43 -10.10 -3.50
N LEU A 55 13.76 -10.10 -3.63
CA LEU A 55 14.54 -8.89 -3.92
C LEU A 55 14.19 -8.30 -5.29
N GLU A 56 14.16 -9.12 -6.34
CA GLU A 56 13.81 -8.68 -7.69
C GLU A 56 12.41 -8.09 -7.77
N ASN A 57 11.45 -8.64 -7.01
CA ASN A 57 10.10 -8.09 -6.91
C ASN A 57 10.06 -6.64 -6.39
N LEU A 58 10.97 -6.26 -5.49
CA LEU A 58 11.11 -4.88 -5.05
C LEU A 58 11.80 -4.04 -6.12
N MET A 59 12.88 -4.54 -6.71
CA MET A 59 13.69 -3.80 -7.68
C MET A 59 12.94 -3.45 -8.98
N MET A 60 11.86 -4.17 -9.28
CA MET A 60 11.03 -3.90 -10.47
C MET A 60 10.07 -2.71 -10.33
N VAL A 61 9.87 -2.18 -9.12
CA VAL A 61 8.83 -1.17 -8.85
C VAL A 61 9.28 0.28 -9.07
N PRO A 62 10.52 0.69 -8.73
CA PRO A 62 10.95 2.08 -8.88
C PRO A 62 10.73 2.57 -10.32
N GLY A 63 10.10 3.76 -10.45
CA GLY A 63 9.97 4.42 -11.75
C GLY A 63 11.29 5.02 -12.24
N ASP A 64 11.28 5.49 -13.48
CA ASP A 64 12.41 6.20 -14.12
C ASP A 64 13.73 5.41 -14.13
N GLN A 65 13.64 4.09 -14.25
CA GLN A 65 14.83 3.25 -14.39
C GLN A 65 15.53 3.53 -15.72
N LEU A 66 16.79 3.92 -15.64
CA LEU A 66 17.59 4.23 -16.84
C LEU A 66 17.69 3.03 -17.78
N GLY A 67 17.67 1.81 -17.23
CA GLY A 67 17.73 0.54 -17.96
C GLY A 67 16.50 0.23 -18.82
N GLU A 68 15.35 0.88 -18.57
CA GLU A 68 14.14 0.71 -19.40
C GLU A 68 14.34 1.21 -20.83
N ARG A 69 15.25 2.16 -21.03
CA ARG A 69 15.58 2.67 -22.36
C ARG A 69 16.70 1.84 -22.96
N PHE A 70 16.42 1.08 -24.00
CA PHE A 70 17.37 0.18 -24.69
C PHE A 70 18.74 0.86 -24.96
N TRP A 71 18.74 2.09 -25.43
CA TRP A 71 19.97 2.82 -25.73
C TRP A 71 20.82 3.15 -24.49
N ASN A 72 20.21 3.31 -23.32
CA ASN A 72 20.95 3.60 -22.09
C ASN A 72 21.78 2.39 -21.63
N ASN A 73 21.32 1.16 -21.88
CA ASN A 73 22.05 -0.05 -21.54
C ASN A 73 23.37 -0.16 -22.30
N TRP A 74 23.49 0.52 -23.43
CA TRP A 74 24.70 0.52 -24.25
C TRP A 74 25.51 1.81 -24.10
N LEU A 75 24.85 2.97 -24.13
CA LEU A 75 25.54 4.28 -24.08
C LEU A 75 25.82 4.77 -22.67
N ARG A 76 25.06 4.32 -21.66
CA ARG A 76 25.14 4.74 -20.26
C ARG A 76 25.23 3.56 -19.29
N TYR A 77 25.90 2.51 -19.68
CA TYR A 77 25.99 1.27 -18.88
C TYR A 77 26.43 1.52 -17.42
N GLN A 78 27.42 2.39 -17.20
CA GLN A 78 27.88 2.72 -15.84
C GLN A 78 26.77 3.37 -15.01
N ALA A 79 26.03 4.35 -15.56
CA ALA A 79 24.95 5.01 -14.86
C ALA A 79 23.77 4.06 -14.55
N VAL A 80 23.45 3.14 -15.46
CA VAL A 80 22.46 2.07 -15.22
C VAL A 80 22.92 1.20 -14.05
N ARG A 81 24.17 0.75 -14.06
CA ARG A 81 24.71 -0.11 -13.00
C ARG A 81 24.75 0.58 -11.64
N GLU A 82 25.13 1.86 -11.61
CA GLU A 82 25.12 2.66 -10.38
C GLU A 82 23.69 2.80 -9.83
N GLN A 83 22.71 3.05 -10.68
CA GLN A 83 21.31 3.12 -10.27
C GLN A 83 20.79 1.77 -9.74
N GLU A 84 21.14 0.66 -10.40
CA GLU A 84 20.80 -0.68 -9.90
C GLU A 84 21.38 -0.98 -8.51
N VAL A 85 22.62 -0.56 -8.25
CA VAL A 85 23.24 -0.70 -6.93
C VAL A 85 22.47 0.08 -5.87
N VAL A 86 22.06 1.32 -6.18
CA VAL A 86 21.25 2.15 -5.28
C VAL A 86 19.90 1.49 -5.00
N PHE A 87 19.18 1.03 -6.03
CA PHE A 87 17.90 0.36 -5.86
C PHE A 87 18.01 -0.95 -5.09
N ARG A 88 19.06 -1.73 -5.35
CA ARG A 88 19.35 -2.97 -4.61
C ARG A 88 19.55 -2.69 -3.12
N LYS A 89 20.39 -1.71 -2.78
CA LYS A 89 20.63 -1.34 -1.38
C LYS A 89 19.35 -0.88 -0.69
N LYS A 90 18.54 -0.08 -1.37
CA LYS A 90 17.24 0.37 -0.87
C LYS A 90 16.28 -0.80 -0.65
N ALA A 91 16.20 -1.72 -1.63
CA ALA A 91 15.38 -2.92 -1.53
C ALA A 91 15.82 -3.82 -0.35
N GLU A 92 17.13 -4.03 -0.17
CA GLU A 92 17.66 -4.79 0.97
C GLU A 92 17.29 -4.14 2.31
N THR A 93 17.43 -2.83 2.45
CA THR A 93 16.99 -2.10 3.67
C THR A 93 15.50 -2.28 3.95
N ILE A 94 14.66 -2.24 2.90
CA ILE A 94 13.21 -2.47 3.05
C ILE A 94 12.94 -3.92 3.45
N LEU A 95 13.65 -4.90 2.89
CA LEU A 95 13.50 -6.30 3.26
C LEU A 95 13.92 -6.57 4.71
N GLU A 96 14.99 -5.95 5.18
CA GLU A 96 15.40 -5.98 6.59
C GLU A 96 14.31 -5.39 7.49
N PHE A 97 13.78 -4.21 7.14
CA PHE A 97 12.69 -3.58 7.84
C PHE A 97 11.44 -4.49 7.92
N LEU A 98 11.14 -5.24 6.87
CA LEU A 98 10.00 -6.16 6.80
C LEU A 98 10.30 -7.58 7.33
N LYS A 99 11.53 -7.84 7.80
CA LYS A 99 12.01 -9.16 8.23
C LYS A 99 11.90 -10.24 7.14
N LEU A 100 12.11 -9.84 5.89
CA LEU A 100 12.15 -10.71 4.73
C LEU A 100 13.57 -10.88 4.15
N ASP A 101 14.58 -10.34 4.81
CA ASP A 101 15.99 -10.34 4.38
C ASP A 101 16.55 -11.74 4.17
N LEU A 102 16.19 -12.69 5.02
CA LEU A 102 16.61 -14.09 4.89
C LEU A 102 15.98 -14.77 3.66
N LEU A 103 14.88 -14.26 3.16
CA LEU A 103 14.15 -14.79 2.02
C LEU A 103 14.43 -14.03 0.72
N LYS A 104 15.36 -13.07 0.72
CA LYS A 104 15.59 -12.17 -0.41
C LYS A 104 15.92 -12.85 -1.72
N HIS A 105 16.54 -14.03 -1.68
CA HIS A 105 16.91 -14.84 -2.85
C HIS A 105 15.92 -15.95 -3.17
N GLU A 106 14.89 -16.15 -2.33
CA GLU A 106 13.83 -17.11 -2.58
C GLU A 106 12.89 -16.60 -3.67
N PRO A 107 12.36 -17.49 -4.53
CA PRO A 107 11.26 -17.15 -5.42
C PRO A 107 10.05 -16.66 -4.61
N ALA A 108 9.38 -15.61 -5.07
CA ALA A 108 8.21 -15.07 -4.37
C ALA A 108 7.06 -16.10 -4.28
N SER A 109 7.04 -17.11 -5.14
CA SER A 109 6.09 -18.23 -5.06
C SER A 109 6.21 -19.07 -3.77
N ASN A 110 7.37 -19.04 -3.11
CA ASN A 110 7.63 -19.82 -1.89
C ASN A 110 7.16 -19.10 -0.61
N LEU A 111 6.73 -17.83 -0.73
CA LEU A 111 6.29 -17.06 0.41
C LEU A 111 4.91 -17.51 0.90
N SER A 112 4.72 -17.52 2.22
CA SER A 112 3.41 -17.65 2.84
C SER A 112 2.51 -16.45 2.52
N GLY A 113 1.18 -16.61 2.67
CA GLY A 113 0.23 -15.53 2.40
C GLY A 113 0.53 -14.21 3.12
N GLY A 114 0.99 -14.27 4.35
CA GLY A 114 1.35 -13.06 5.09
C GLY A 114 2.70 -12.48 4.70
N GLN A 115 3.69 -13.32 4.37
CA GLN A 115 4.95 -12.83 3.79
C GLN A 115 4.71 -12.14 2.44
N LEU A 116 3.75 -12.62 1.66
CA LEU A 116 3.30 -11.94 0.45
C LEU A 116 2.69 -10.57 0.73
N LYS A 117 1.92 -10.41 1.82
CA LYS A 117 1.40 -9.10 2.25
C LYS A 117 2.53 -8.15 2.68
N LEU A 118 3.53 -8.65 3.40
CA LEU A 118 4.72 -7.86 3.74
C LEU A 118 5.52 -7.48 2.49
N LEU A 119 5.69 -8.39 1.53
CA LEU A 119 6.34 -8.09 0.26
C LEU A 119 5.59 -7.00 -0.50
N GLU A 120 4.27 -7.01 -0.47
CA GLU A 120 3.43 -5.98 -1.11
C GLU A 120 3.61 -4.60 -0.45
N LEU A 121 3.70 -4.55 0.89
CA LEU A 121 4.09 -3.32 1.60
C LEU A 121 5.48 -2.84 1.18
N GLY A 122 6.43 -3.75 1.03
CA GLY A 122 7.78 -3.43 0.54
C GLY A 122 7.77 -2.84 -0.87
N ARG A 123 6.97 -3.41 -1.76
CA ARG A 123 6.77 -2.89 -3.12
C ARG A 123 6.13 -1.50 -3.11
N ALA A 124 5.25 -1.22 -2.17
CA ALA A 124 4.71 0.13 -2.00
C ALA A 124 5.79 1.11 -1.50
N LEU A 125 6.59 0.71 -0.51
CA LEU A 125 7.61 1.56 0.12
C LEU A 125 8.75 1.95 -0.81
N ILE A 126 9.19 1.05 -1.69
CA ILE A 126 10.37 1.30 -2.53
C ILE A 126 10.19 2.46 -3.51
N SER A 127 8.95 2.84 -3.80
CA SER A 127 8.61 3.97 -4.67
C SER A 127 8.59 5.33 -3.97
N ASP A 128 9.01 5.42 -2.68
CA ASP A 128 8.97 6.64 -1.85
C ASP A 128 7.58 7.30 -1.82
N PRO A 129 6.54 6.58 -1.41
CA PRO A 129 5.19 7.09 -1.46
C PRO A 129 4.96 8.19 -0.43
N LYS A 130 4.10 9.17 -0.74
CA LYS A 130 3.52 10.10 0.22
C LYS A 130 2.28 9.49 0.89
N MET A 131 1.56 8.63 0.17
CA MET A 131 0.35 7.95 0.65
C MET A 131 0.30 6.51 0.12
N ILE A 132 -0.05 5.59 1.01
CA ILE A 132 -0.34 4.19 0.65
C ILE A 132 -1.83 3.92 0.90
N LEU A 133 -2.49 3.36 -0.11
CA LEU A 133 -3.86 2.86 -0.04
C LEU A 133 -3.81 1.36 0.21
N LEU A 134 -4.23 0.90 1.40
CA LEU A 134 -4.25 -0.50 1.79
C LEU A 134 -5.67 -1.07 1.71
N ASP A 135 -5.87 -2.09 0.88
CA ASP A 135 -7.17 -2.72 0.65
C ASP A 135 -7.20 -4.09 1.35
N GLU A 136 -7.89 -4.15 2.50
CA GLU A 136 -8.05 -5.34 3.36
C GLU A 136 -6.73 -6.06 3.70
N PRO A 137 -5.75 -5.38 4.29
CA PRO A 137 -4.46 -5.99 4.61
C PRO A 137 -4.56 -7.15 5.61
N ALA A 138 -5.60 -7.23 6.44
CA ALA A 138 -5.84 -8.33 7.39
C ALA A 138 -6.43 -9.60 6.74
N ALA A 139 -6.93 -9.50 5.50
CA ALA A 139 -7.65 -10.62 4.88
C ALA A 139 -6.75 -11.85 4.69
N GLY A 140 -7.17 -13.00 5.23
CA GLY A 140 -6.47 -14.27 5.08
C GLY A 140 -5.15 -14.39 5.86
N VAL A 141 -4.90 -13.51 6.81
CA VAL A 141 -3.68 -13.50 7.65
C VAL A 141 -3.98 -14.13 9.01
N ASN A 142 -3.05 -14.96 9.49
CA ASN A 142 -3.16 -15.51 10.86
C ASN A 142 -2.90 -14.41 11.90
N PRO A 143 -3.40 -14.58 13.17
CA PRO A 143 -3.31 -13.54 14.19
C PRO A 143 -1.89 -13.07 14.53
N VAL A 144 -0.91 -13.97 14.55
CA VAL A 144 0.49 -13.63 14.88
C VAL A 144 1.08 -12.70 13.83
N LEU A 145 0.87 -13.02 12.58
CA LEU A 145 1.39 -12.24 11.46
C LEU A 145 0.59 -10.94 11.26
N LEU A 146 -0.69 -10.92 11.66
CA LEU A 146 -1.51 -9.71 11.66
C LEU A 146 -0.92 -8.64 12.58
N GLU A 147 -0.49 -9.02 13.79
CA GLU A 147 0.17 -8.08 14.71
C GLU A 147 1.49 -7.53 14.10
N GLU A 148 2.24 -8.37 13.41
CA GLU A 148 3.44 -7.91 12.71
C GLU A 148 3.11 -6.91 11.58
N ILE A 149 2.09 -7.18 10.77
CA ILE A 149 1.62 -6.26 9.72
C ILE A 149 1.16 -4.94 10.34
N ILE A 150 0.40 -4.97 11.44
CA ILE A 150 -0.06 -3.78 12.17
C ILE A 150 1.14 -2.94 12.62
N GLU A 151 2.17 -3.57 13.20
CA GLU A 151 3.35 -2.83 13.66
C GLU A 151 4.14 -2.23 12.48
N ARG A 152 4.33 -2.96 11.38
CA ARG A 152 4.96 -2.39 10.17
C ARG A 152 4.18 -1.20 9.62
N ILE A 153 2.85 -1.28 9.53
CA ILE A 153 2.01 -0.17 9.08
C ILE A 153 2.17 1.05 10.00
N ARG A 154 2.20 0.84 11.32
CA ARG A 154 2.41 1.91 12.30
C ARG A 154 3.78 2.57 12.15
N GLU A 155 4.84 1.78 11.96
CA GLU A 155 6.18 2.29 11.73
C GLU A 155 6.28 3.09 10.43
N ILE A 156 5.67 2.60 9.34
CA ILE A 156 5.58 3.32 8.05
C ILE A 156 4.89 4.68 8.24
N ASN A 157 3.80 4.72 9.01
CA ASN A 157 3.12 5.99 9.28
C ASN A 157 3.99 6.94 10.11
N ARG A 158 4.76 6.44 11.10
CA ARG A 158 5.73 7.23 11.87
C ARG A 158 6.86 7.81 11.01
N MET A 159 7.18 7.20 9.86
CA MET A 159 8.10 7.76 8.87
C MET A 159 7.52 8.94 8.09
N GLY A 160 6.27 9.34 8.36
CA GLY A 160 5.57 10.45 7.71
C GLY A 160 4.76 10.07 6.48
N ILE A 161 4.62 8.78 6.18
CA ILE A 161 3.81 8.30 5.07
C ILE A 161 2.35 8.21 5.53
N THR A 162 1.45 8.89 4.81
CA THR A 162 0.01 8.78 5.08
C THR A 162 -0.52 7.42 4.64
N ILE A 163 -1.34 6.79 5.48
CA ILE A 163 -1.93 5.49 5.15
C ILE A 163 -3.44 5.60 5.20
N LEU A 164 -4.10 5.23 4.12
CA LEU A 164 -5.55 5.11 4.05
C LEU A 164 -5.89 3.63 3.91
N ILE A 165 -6.70 3.10 4.84
CA ILE A 165 -7.01 1.67 4.95
C ILE A 165 -8.50 1.45 4.72
N ILE A 166 -8.84 0.49 3.87
CA ILE A 166 -10.16 -0.14 3.86
C ILE A 166 -10.03 -1.44 4.63
N GLU A 167 -10.82 -1.60 5.68
CA GLU A 167 -10.84 -2.80 6.51
C GLU A 167 -12.23 -3.09 7.04
N HIS A 168 -12.47 -4.35 7.34
CA HIS A 168 -13.64 -4.83 8.04
C HIS A 168 -13.27 -5.54 9.37
N ASN A 169 -11.98 -5.76 9.61
CA ASN A 169 -11.48 -6.23 10.90
C ASN A 169 -11.46 -5.06 11.89
N MET A 170 -12.49 -4.98 12.73
CA MET A 170 -12.66 -3.88 13.69
C MET A 170 -11.52 -3.80 14.71
N GLU A 171 -10.93 -4.93 15.10
CA GLU A 171 -9.81 -4.95 16.03
C GLU A 171 -8.59 -4.21 15.45
N MET A 172 -8.24 -4.50 14.20
CA MET A 172 -7.17 -3.81 13.49
C MET A 172 -7.48 -2.32 13.32
N VAL A 173 -8.70 -1.99 12.90
CA VAL A 173 -9.12 -0.59 12.68
C VAL A 173 -8.99 0.22 13.96
N MET A 174 -9.54 -0.29 15.08
CA MET A 174 -9.51 0.39 16.37
C MET A 174 -8.09 0.52 16.97
N LYS A 175 -7.19 -0.41 16.67
CA LYS A 175 -5.78 -0.36 17.12
C LYS A 175 -4.92 0.62 16.32
N LEU A 176 -5.25 0.84 15.05
CA LEU A 176 -4.32 1.44 14.09
C LEU A 176 -4.79 2.78 13.53
N CYS A 177 -6.10 2.96 13.32
CA CYS A 177 -6.62 4.06 12.54
C CYS A 177 -7.12 5.23 13.40
N SER A 178 -6.76 6.45 13.00
CA SER A 178 -7.34 7.70 13.48
C SER A 178 -7.17 8.77 12.41
N PRO A 179 -8.23 9.45 11.93
CA PRO A 179 -9.64 9.15 12.23
C PRO A 179 -10.17 7.90 11.54
N ILE A 180 -11.24 7.33 12.07
CA ILE A 180 -12.00 6.24 11.46
C ILE A 180 -13.23 6.82 10.77
N MET A 181 -13.48 6.39 9.53
CA MET A 181 -14.68 6.76 8.76
C MET A 181 -15.52 5.51 8.49
N VAL A 182 -16.73 5.49 9.01
CA VAL A 182 -17.70 4.42 8.75
C VAL A 182 -18.55 4.81 7.55
N MET A 183 -18.62 3.91 6.57
CA MET A 183 -19.40 4.12 5.34
C MET A 183 -20.49 3.05 5.20
N SER A 184 -21.71 3.49 4.97
CA SER A 184 -22.86 2.66 4.63
C SER A 184 -23.53 3.20 3.36
N GLU A 185 -23.96 2.30 2.46
CA GLU A 185 -24.67 2.62 1.20
C GLU A 185 -24.03 3.74 0.35
N GLY A 186 -22.70 3.80 0.33
CA GLY A 186 -21.94 4.78 -0.45
C GLY A 186 -21.76 6.14 0.23
N SER A 187 -22.33 6.36 1.42
CA SER A 187 -22.25 7.60 2.19
C SER A 187 -21.42 7.43 3.46
N ILE A 188 -20.83 8.53 3.95
CA ILE A 188 -20.19 8.55 5.27
C ILE A 188 -21.29 8.62 6.31
N LEU A 189 -21.40 7.57 7.14
CA LEU A 189 -22.36 7.49 8.23
C LEU A 189 -21.84 8.26 9.47
N MET A 190 -20.56 8.11 9.76
CA MET A 190 -19.91 8.73 10.91
C MET A 190 -18.40 8.80 10.71
N GLN A 191 -17.76 9.69 11.46
CA GLN A 191 -16.31 9.85 11.51
C GLN A 191 -15.92 10.24 12.94
N GLY A 192 -14.85 9.67 13.45
CA GLY A 192 -14.33 9.98 14.79
C GLY A 192 -13.12 9.13 15.13
N ASP A 193 -12.67 9.21 16.37
CA ASP A 193 -11.66 8.31 16.90
C ASP A 193 -12.25 6.94 17.32
N ALA A 194 -11.40 6.02 17.78
CA ALA A 194 -11.81 4.67 18.13
C ALA A 194 -12.85 4.62 19.28
N ASP A 195 -12.75 5.53 20.27
CA ASP A 195 -13.65 5.55 21.41
C ASP A 195 -15.01 6.16 21.03
N GLU A 196 -15.01 7.21 20.22
CA GLU A 196 -16.23 7.82 19.67
C GLU A 196 -17.00 6.80 18.82
N ILE A 197 -16.30 6.11 17.91
CA ILE A 197 -16.91 5.11 17.02
C ILE A 197 -17.47 3.93 17.83
N ARG A 198 -16.75 3.45 18.85
CA ARG A 198 -17.20 2.32 19.67
C ARG A 198 -18.43 2.62 20.50
N SER A 199 -18.60 3.87 20.92
CA SER A 199 -19.74 4.30 21.75
C SER A 199 -21.00 4.64 20.97
N ASP A 200 -20.93 4.76 19.64
CA ASP A 200 -22.06 5.18 18.82
C ASP A 200 -22.99 4.01 18.45
N LYS A 201 -24.26 4.14 18.83
CA LYS A 201 -25.27 3.11 18.55
C LYS A 201 -25.51 2.84 17.06
N ARG A 202 -25.31 3.85 16.21
CA ARG A 202 -25.43 3.70 14.74
C ARG A 202 -24.45 2.72 14.15
N LEU A 203 -23.29 2.49 14.84
CA LEU A 203 -22.35 1.46 14.43
C LEU A 203 -22.94 0.06 14.57
N LEU A 204 -23.63 -0.20 15.71
CA LEU A 204 -24.28 -1.47 15.98
C LEU A 204 -25.36 -1.76 14.94
N GLU A 205 -26.21 -0.76 14.64
CA GLU A 205 -27.24 -0.87 13.60
C GLU A 205 -26.65 -1.13 12.20
N ALA A 206 -25.57 -0.44 11.85
CA ALA A 206 -24.90 -0.59 10.55
C ALA A 206 -24.17 -1.94 10.36
N PHE A 207 -23.69 -2.56 11.46
CA PHE A 207 -22.94 -3.83 11.41
C PHE A 207 -23.81 -5.07 11.69
N PHE A 208 -24.81 -4.95 12.53
CA PHE A 208 -25.64 -6.11 12.97
C PHE A 208 -27.02 -6.13 12.32
N GLY A 209 -27.40 -5.09 11.57
CA GLY A 209 -28.64 -5.11 10.79
C GLY A 209 -29.92 -5.11 11.64
N GLU A 210 -29.87 -4.56 12.86
CA GLU A 210 -31.04 -4.33 13.71
C GLU A 210 -31.55 -2.89 13.60
#